data_0d3ab82ead173bfec1353482e60c23ad
#
_entry.id   0d3ab82ead173bfec1353482e60c23ad
#
_cell.length_a   1.000
_cell.length_b   1.000
_cell.length_c   1.000
_cell.angle_alpha   90.00
_cell.angle_beta   90.00
_cell.angle_gamma   90.00
#
_symmetry.space_group_name_H-M   'P 1'
#
loop_
_entity.id
_entity.type
_entity.pdbx_description
1 polymer ?
#
loop_
_entity_poly.entity_id
_entity_poly.type
_entity_poly.pdbx_seq_one_letter_code
_entity_poly.pdbx_strand_id
1 'polypeptide(L)'
;MRRLMKSIARSCAALATVFFLAHCSNDNGPTTAAAATDPADGGGLPGAGDAESPEVGAPVPGPPKKANVIFILADDFTWNLVQFMPNLLQMQKDGVTFANYFVTDSLCCPSRTSILTGMYPHDSGVFTNGGNDGGYATFLAKGNEAKTFANALSSSGYRTALMGKYLNGYDPLTPAVPNGWTEWAGAGNGYKNFNYDLNESGTVHHYGSADTDYLTDVVAGLGATFVAKDPSKPFLLEIATFTPHAPYIPAPRDANAFPGLTIPRTSPYGARPSATDPTWLQAIPALTPKEKDNMDGSFRMRAQAVQAIDKMIGSLRAAVAKAGQADNTYFVFSSDNGYHMGEHSLRPGKQTAFDTDIHVPLIVIGPGVPAGKTRDEIVQNIDLCSTFAELGQTAPPPTQTGRSLVPLLHGQTVADFRNVALVEHHGANFDPTDPDLPEADSGAPPTYEALRMKSSVYVEYTGGEIEYHAHATDPYELNNTAASLTAPQKAALHDTLVALKGCHDAASCWAAQHLLPNAP
;
A
#
# COMPACT_ATOMS: atom_id res chain seq x y z
N MET A 1 -59.52 -5.99 2.32
CA MET A 1 -60.18 -5.21 1.25
C MET A 1 -59.12 -4.96 0.18
N ARG A 2 -58.97 -5.82 -0.77
CA ARG A 2 -59.62 -5.97 -2.07
C ARG A 2 -59.43 -4.76 -2.99
N ARG A 3 -58.61 -5.03 -4.03
CA ARG A 3 -58.65 -4.58 -5.46
C ARG A 3 -58.06 -3.17 -5.72
N LEU A 4 -57.21 -2.93 -6.72
CA LEU A 4 -57.40 -3.26 -8.13
C LEU A 4 -56.04 -3.31 -8.88
N MET A 5 -55.90 -4.34 -9.71
CA MET A 5 -54.94 -4.49 -10.86
C MET A 5 -55.39 -3.61 -12.04
N LYS A 6 -54.40 -3.22 -12.87
CA LYS A 6 -54.38 -3.22 -14.37
C LYS A 6 -53.05 -2.62 -14.78
N SER A 7 -52.10 -3.32 -15.31
CA SER A 7 -51.89 -3.84 -16.68
C SER A 7 -51.98 -2.78 -17.79
N ILE A 8 -50.85 -2.44 -18.40
CA ILE A 8 -50.72 -2.23 -19.85
C ILE A 8 -49.27 -2.62 -20.25
N ALA A 9 -49.23 -3.45 -21.32
CA ALA A 9 -48.05 -4.00 -21.94
C ALA A 9 -47.71 -3.27 -23.27
N ARG A 10 -46.48 -3.55 -23.74
CA ARG A 10 -45.93 -3.43 -25.12
C ARG A 10 -45.30 -2.09 -25.53
N SER A 11 -44.02 -2.09 -25.85
CA SER A 11 -43.56 -2.33 -27.23
C SER A 11 -42.05 -2.55 -27.26
N CYS A 12 -41.67 -3.59 -28.02
CA CYS A 12 -40.28 -3.90 -28.45
C CYS A 12 -39.81 -2.87 -29.48
N ALA A 13 -38.51 -2.53 -29.41
CA ALA A 13 -37.73 -2.22 -30.61
C ALA A 13 -36.30 -2.65 -30.38
N ALA A 14 -35.88 -3.61 -31.14
CA ALA A 14 -34.50 -4.08 -31.30
C ALA A 14 -33.73 -3.08 -32.16
N LEU A 15 -32.46 -2.82 -31.82
CA LEU A 15 -31.51 -2.34 -32.81
C LEU A 15 -30.15 -3.02 -32.60
N ALA A 16 -29.60 -3.34 -33.72
CA ALA A 16 -28.58 -4.32 -34.03
C ALA A 16 -27.16 -3.93 -33.56
N THR A 17 -26.45 -4.98 -33.22
CA THR A 17 -25.01 -5.13 -33.07
C THR A 17 -24.28 -4.85 -34.41
N VAL A 18 -23.23 -4.06 -34.38
CA VAL A 18 -22.21 -4.03 -35.43
C VAL A 18 -20.86 -4.33 -34.81
N PHE A 19 -20.36 -5.52 -35.09
CA PHE A 19 -18.97 -5.93 -34.91
C PHE A 19 -18.13 -5.38 -36.06
N PHE A 20 -17.03 -4.72 -35.74
CA PHE A 20 -15.93 -4.52 -36.69
C PHE A 20 -14.74 -5.36 -36.21
N LEU A 21 -14.51 -6.45 -36.95
CA LEU A 21 -13.27 -7.22 -36.95
C LEU A 21 -12.34 -6.58 -37.99
N ALA A 22 -11.19 -6.10 -37.59
CA ALA A 22 -10.11 -5.78 -38.49
C ALA A 22 -9.13 -6.96 -38.51
N HIS A 23 -9.05 -7.60 -39.67
CA HIS A 23 -8.06 -8.60 -40.02
C HIS A 23 -6.76 -7.91 -40.43
N CYS A 24 -5.63 -8.32 -39.84
CA CYS A 24 -4.31 -8.09 -40.42
C CYS A 24 -3.92 -9.31 -41.24
N SER A 25 -3.71 -9.14 -42.54
CA SER A 25 -3.12 -10.13 -43.43
C SER A 25 -1.61 -9.91 -43.50
N ASN A 26 -0.88 -11.00 -43.31
CA ASN A 26 0.52 -11.16 -43.71
C ASN A 26 0.59 -11.25 -45.24
N ASP A 27 1.63 -10.66 -45.81
CA ASP A 27 2.18 -11.15 -47.08
C ASP A 27 3.72 -11.16 -47.05
N ASN A 28 4.26 -12.32 -47.38
CA ASN A 28 5.65 -12.70 -47.49
C ASN A 28 6.21 -12.51 -48.90
N GLY A 29 7.46 -12.06 -48.98
CA GLY A 29 8.54 -12.57 -49.81
C GLY A 29 8.56 -12.25 -51.33
N PRO A 30 9.55 -12.68 -52.10
CA PRO A 30 10.96 -12.87 -51.73
C PRO A 30 11.99 -12.30 -52.75
N THR A 31 13.27 -12.35 -52.36
CA THR A 31 14.51 -12.58 -53.15
C THR A 31 14.88 -11.70 -54.35
N THR A 32 16.14 -11.22 -54.37
CA THR A 32 17.18 -11.84 -55.22
C THR A 32 18.58 -11.29 -54.89
N ALA A 33 19.53 -12.20 -54.95
CA ALA A 33 20.97 -11.98 -54.83
C ALA A 33 21.64 -11.72 -56.21
N ALA A 34 22.78 -11.03 -56.24
CA ALA A 34 23.92 -11.25 -57.14
C ALA A 34 25.03 -10.26 -56.73
N ALA A 35 26.13 -10.71 -56.25
CA ALA A 35 27.36 -11.26 -56.84
C ALA A 35 28.41 -10.20 -57.09
N ALA A 36 29.45 -10.37 -56.32
CA ALA A 36 30.88 -10.13 -56.38
C ALA A 36 31.53 -9.41 -57.60
N THR A 37 32.53 -8.54 -57.24
CA THR A 37 33.88 -8.59 -57.81
C THR A 37 34.84 -7.76 -56.93
N ASP A 38 35.93 -8.43 -56.48
CA ASP A 38 37.24 -7.86 -56.13
C ASP A 38 38.05 -7.62 -57.42
N PRO A 39 39.19 -6.89 -57.46
CA PRO A 39 40.27 -6.90 -56.48
C PRO A 39 41.14 -5.60 -56.34
N ALA A 40 41.94 -5.63 -55.28
CA ALA A 40 43.37 -5.23 -55.21
C ALA A 40 43.76 -3.77 -54.93
N ASP A 41 44.49 -3.68 -53.86
CA ASP A 41 45.85 -3.14 -53.64
C ASP A 41 46.01 -1.78 -52.96
N GLY A 42 46.90 -1.76 -51.94
CA GLY A 42 47.51 -0.54 -51.45
C GLY A 42 47.56 -0.37 -49.92
N GLY A 43 48.66 -0.80 -49.33
CA GLY A 43 48.95 -0.77 -47.91
C GLY A 43 48.98 0.57 -47.24
N GLY A 44 48.73 0.54 -45.94
CA GLY A 44 48.90 1.65 -45.01
C GLY A 44 48.36 1.26 -43.65
N LEU A 45 49.23 1.05 -42.68
CA LEU A 45 48.82 0.88 -41.30
C LEU A 45 48.21 2.18 -40.75
N PRO A 46 46.99 2.16 -40.24
CA PRO A 46 46.47 3.26 -39.43
C PRO A 46 46.76 3.03 -37.95
N GLY A 47 47.08 4.13 -37.31
CA GLY A 47 47.33 4.22 -35.89
C GLY A 47 46.17 3.75 -35.02
N ALA A 48 46.51 3.48 -33.78
CA ALA A 48 45.60 3.12 -32.71
C ALA A 48 44.43 4.11 -32.65
N GLY A 49 43.25 3.63 -33.06
CA GLY A 49 41.99 4.30 -32.81
C GLY A 49 41.64 4.18 -31.36
N ASP A 50 41.40 5.31 -30.74
CA ASP A 50 40.86 5.39 -29.39
C ASP A 50 39.57 4.60 -29.32
N ALA A 51 39.54 3.58 -28.45
CA ALA A 51 38.31 2.90 -28.08
C ALA A 51 37.44 3.91 -27.36
N GLU A 52 36.34 4.34 -28.00
CA GLU A 52 35.27 5.06 -27.33
C GLU A 52 34.80 4.21 -26.16
N SER A 53 35.08 4.69 -24.94
CA SER A 53 34.47 4.20 -23.72
C SER A 53 32.95 4.38 -23.85
N PRO A 54 32.12 3.39 -23.42
CA PRO A 54 30.68 3.57 -23.41
C PRO A 54 30.34 4.82 -22.58
N GLU A 55 29.60 5.75 -23.17
CA GLU A 55 29.05 6.90 -22.45
C GLU A 55 28.30 6.39 -21.23
N VAL A 56 28.88 6.58 -20.07
CA VAL A 56 28.17 6.48 -18.80
C VAL A 56 27.13 7.59 -18.86
N GLY A 57 25.86 7.19 -19.04
CA GLY A 57 24.75 8.13 -19.07
C GLY A 57 24.88 9.11 -17.90
N ALA A 58 24.79 10.40 -18.19
CA ALA A 58 24.89 11.45 -17.18
C ALA A 58 23.96 11.13 -16.01
N PRO A 59 24.39 11.29 -14.75
CA PRO A 59 23.54 11.08 -13.59
C PRO A 59 22.28 11.94 -13.77
N VAL A 60 21.12 11.31 -13.63
CA VAL A 60 19.84 12.04 -13.63
C VAL A 60 19.94 13.08 -12.49
N PRO A 61 19.80 14.37 -12.76
CA PRO A 61 19.88 15.38 -11.72
C PRO A 61 18.83 15.05 -10.65
N GLY A 62 19.27 14.83 -9.42
CA GLY A 62 18.36 14.81 -8.28
C GLY A 62 17.56 16.10 -8.19
N PRO A 63 16.48 16.17 -7.41
CA PRO A 63 15.68 17.37 -7.29
C PRO A 63 16.60 18.56 -6.94
N PRO A 64 16.59 19.66 -7.71
CA PRO A 64 17.52 20.78 -7.53
C PRO A 64 17.32 21.52 -6.20
N LYS A 65 16.32 21.17 -5.44
CA LYS A 65 15.98 21.67 -4.10
C LYS A 65 15.18 20.61 -3.34
N LYS A 66 15.08 20.75 -2.04
CA LYS A 66 14.28 19.91 -1.15
C LYS A 66 12.86 19.78 -1.69
N ALA A 67 12.42 18.57 -1.95
CA ALA A 67 11.12 18.32 -2.55
C ALA A 67 9.99 18.39 -1.51
N ASN A 68 8.82 18.83 -1.92
CA ASN A 68 7.61 18.65 -1.13
C ASN A 68 7.09 17.22 -1.29
N VAL A 69 6.48 16.70 -0.23
CA VAL A 69 5.84 15.39 -0.23
C VAL A 69 4.40 15.54 0.28
N ILE A 70 3.45 15.00 -0.48
CA ILE A 70 2.08 14.74 -0.02
C ILE A 70 1.93 13.23 0.02
N PHE A 71 1.78 12.69 1.22
CA PHE A 71 1.55 11.28 1.47
C PHE A 71 0.09 11.06 1.86
N ILE A 72 -0.64 10.29 1.06
CA ILE A 72 -2.04 9.93 1.27
C ILE A 72 -2.07 8.47 1.68
N LEU A 73 -2.43 8.22 2.94
CA LEU A 73 -2.50 6.89 3.53
C LEU A 73 -3.96 6.54 3.81
N ALA A 74 -4.50 5.59 3.07
CA ALA A 74 -5.83 5.05 3.31
C ALA A 74 -5.78 3.95 4.39
N ASP A 75 -6.93 3.64 4.99
CA ASP A 75 -7.11 2.64 6.05
C ASP A 75 -7.86 1.42 5.48
N ASP A 76 -7.28 0.23 5.55
CA ASP A 76 -7.87 -1.00 4.99
C ASP A 76 -8.13 -0.95 3.47
N PHE A 77 -7.28 -0.31 2.69
CA PHE A 77 -7.52 -0.15 1.26
C PHE A 77 -6.91 -1.28 0.43
N THR A 78 -7.69 -1.79 -0.53
CA THR A 78 -7.32 -2.93 -1.39
C THR A 78 -7.24 -2.54 -2.86
N TRP A 79 -6.46 -3.30 -3.65
CA TRP A 79 -6.29 -3.08 -5.08
C TRP A 79 -7.60 -3.04 -5.86
N ASN A 80 -8.60 -3.82 -5.47
CA ASN A 80 -9.90 -3.87 -6.16
C ASN A 80 -10.71 -2.57 -6.04
N LEU A 81 -10.33 -1.65 -5.16
CA LEU A 81 -10.97 -0.33 -5.02
C LEU A 81 -10.36 0.74 -5.95
N VAL A 82 -9.15 0.55 -6.44
CA VAL A 82 -8.45 1.51 -7.33
C VAL A 82 -9.29 1.85 -8.56
N GLN A 83 -9.97 0.86 -9.15
CA GLN A 83 -10.80 1.05 -10.35
C GLN A 83 -11.94 2.05 -10.19
N PHE A 84 -12.35 2.35 -8.95
CA PHE A 84 -13.42 3.30 -8.65
C PHE A 84 -12.91 4.74 -8.41
N MET A 85 -11.60 4.99 -8.55
CA MET A 85 -10.94 6.24 -8.20
C MET A 85 -10.27 6.90 -9.43
N PRO A 86 -11.00 7.72 -10.21
CA PRO A 86 -10.49 8.33 -11.44
C PRO A 86 -9.21 9.16 -11.25
N ASN A 87 -9.08 9.93 -10.15
CA ASN A 87 -7.89 10.72 -9.87
C ASN A 87 -6.69 9.82 -9.51
N LEU A 88 -6.92 8.71 -8.79
CA LEU A 88 -5.88 7.73 -8.49
C LEU A 88 -5.44 6.97 -9.74
N LEU A 89 -6.38 6.59 -10.61
CA LEU A 89 -6.09 6.01 -11.93
C LEU A 89 -5.30 6.99 -12.82
N GLN A 90 -5.55 8.30 -12.67
CA GLN A 90 -4.74 9.30 -13.36
C GLN A 90 -3.33 9.38 -12.77
N MET A 91 -3.16 9.24 -11.44
CA MET A 91 -1.81 9.14 -10.85
C MET A 91 -1.04 7.93 -11.38
N GLN A 92 -1.67 6.78 -11.59
CA GLN A 92 -1.02 5.61 -12.22
C GLN A 92 -0.51 5.92 -13.64
N LYS A 93 -1.29 6.69 -14.40
CA LYS A 93 -0.89 7.11 -15.76
C LYS A 93 0.22 8.15 -15.75
N ASP A 94 0.23 9.02 -14.75
CA ASP A 94 1.17 10.14 -14.63
C ASP A 94 2.51 9.73 -13.98
N GLY A 95 2.60 8.54 -13.35
CA GLY A 95 3.75 8.17 -12.54
C GLY A 95 4.10 6.68 -12.54
N VAL A 96 4.58 6.23 -11.41
CA VAL A 96 5.06 4.86 -11.16
C VAL A 96 4.11 4.13 -10.22
N THR A 97 3.79 2.89 -10.57
CA THR A 97 3.09 1.93 -9.71
C THR A 97 4.05 0.81 -9.32
N PHE A 98 4.17 0.49 -8.03
CA PHE A 98 4.93 -0.66 -7.57
C PHE A 98 4.02 -1.91 -7.55
N ALA A 99 4.40 -2.94 -8.31
CA ALA A 99 3.62 -4.16 -8.44
C ALA A 99 3.77 -5.11 -7.25
N ASN A 100 4.84 -4.97 -6.46
CA ASN A 100 5.17 -5.85 -5.34
C ASN A 100 5.49 -4.99 -4.09
N TYR A 101 4.50 -4.26 -3.62
CA TYR A 101 4.61 -3.48 -2.40
C TYR A 101 3.84 -4.15 -1.26
N PHE A 102 4.55 -4.50 -0.19
CA PHE A 102 4.03 -5.27 0.94
C PHE A 102 4.17 -4.51 2.25
N VAL A 103 3.21 -4.71 3.15
CA VAL A 103 3.29 -4.22 4.52
C VAL A 103 4.08 -5.20 5.39
N THR A 104 4.67 -4.70 6.47
CA THR A 104 5.42 -5.51 7.44
C THR A 104 4.54 -6.22 8.46
N ASP A 105 3.31 -5.77 8.60
CA ASP A 105 2.24 -6.39 9.38
C ASP A 105 0.91 -5.95 8.77
N SER A 106 -0.04 -6.86 8.64
CA SER A 106 -1.37 -6.58 8.07
C SER A 106 -2.35 -6.03 9.12
N LEU A 107 -1.87 -5.12 9.98
CA LEU A 107 -2.64 -4.45 11.02
C LEU A 107 -2.24 -2.98 11.14
N CYS A 108 -3.20 -2.11 11.45
CA CYS A 108 -3.05 -0.65 11.38
C CYS A 108 -1.86 -0.10 12.17
N CYS A 109 -1.83 -0.28 13.50
CA CYS A 109 -0.82 0.36 14.34
C CYS A 109 0.61 -0.11 14.06
N PRO A 110 0.93 -1.43 13.95
CA PRO A 110 2.26 -1.88 13.61
C PRO A 110 2.70 -1.42 12.22
N SER A 111 1.84 -1.54 11.21
CA SER A 111 2.16 -1.06 9.86
C SER A 111 2.42 0.45 9.83
N ARG A 112 1.58 1.27 10.47
CA ARG A 112 1.79 2.73 10.57
C ARG A 112 3.06 3.07 11.32
N THR A 113 3.38 2.33 12.40
CA THR A 113 4.66 2.47 13.10
C THR A 113 5.84 2.18 12.16
N SER A 114 5.77 1.13 11.37
CA SER A 114 6.79 0.79 10.37
C SER A 114 6.94 1.88 9.30
N ILE A 115 5.84 2.45 8.81
CA ILE A 115 5.86 3.60 7.88
C ILE A 115 6.58 4.80 8.50
N LEU A 116 6.19 5.17 9.72
CA LEU A 116 6.72 6.36 10.39
C LEU A 116 8.22 6.25 10.70
N THR A 117 8.68 5.07 11.12
CA THR A 117 10.02 4.86 11.68
C THR A 117 11.00 4.21 10.71
N GLY A 118 10.51 3.51 9.69
CA GLY A 118 11.32 2.66 8.81
C GLY A 118 11.82 1.39 9.48
N MET A 119 11.25 0.98 10.63
CA MET A 119 11.65 -0.20 11.40
C MET A 119 10.65 -1.34 11.22
N TYR A 120 11.14 -2.56 11.26
CA TYR A 120 10.30 -3.74 11.39
C TYR A 120 9.56 -3.76 12.75
N PRO A 121 8.44 -4.51 12.88
CA PRO A 121 7.75 -4.69 14.16
C PRO A 121 8.65 -5.18 15.29
N HIS A 122 9.57 -6.12 15.04
CA HIS A 122 10.51 -6.62 16.07
C HIS A 122 11.49 -5.56 16.58
N ASP A 123 11.82 -4.53 15.78
CA ASP A 123 12.69 -3.41 16.20
C ASP A 123 11.90 -2.29 16.89
N SER A 124 10.68 -2.03 16.44
CA SER A 124 9.81 -1.01 17.04
C SER A 124 9.16 -1.50 18.33
N GLY A 125 8.97 -2.81 18.49
CA GLY A 125 8.24 -3.45 19.58
C GLY A 125 6.74 -3.19 19.53
N VAL A 126 6.17 -2.85 18.36
CA VAL A 126 4.75 -2.60 18.15
C VAL A 126 4.22 -3.63 17.16
N PHE A 127 3.42 -4.58 17.64
CA PHE A 127 2.89 -5.70 16.88
C PHE A 127 1.36 -5.74 16.81
N THR A 128 0.68 -4.97 17.69
CA THR A 128 -0.77 -4.96 17.81
C THR A 128 -1.31 -3.54 17.93
N ASN A 129 -2.63 -3.37 17.87
CA ASN A 129 -3.28 -2.06 17.99
C ASN A 129 -3.36 -1.53 19.43
N GLY A 130 -3.11 -2.38 20.42
CA GLY A 130 -3.26 -2.00 21.83
C GLY A 130 -2.59 -2.97 22.80
N GLY A 131 -2.87 -2.81 24.10
CA GLY A 131 -2.31 -3.65 25.14
C GLY A 131 -0.81 -3.45 25.36
N ASN A 132 -0.11 -4.51 25.82
CA ASN A 132 1.31 -4.43 26.17
C ASN A 132 2.25 -4.55 24.96
N ASP A 133 1.71 -4.92 23.82
CA ASP A 133 2.43 -5.30 22.61
C ASP A 133 2.10 -4.38 21.42
N GLY A 134 1.40 -3.27 21.67
CA GLY A 134 1.02 -2.39 20.60
C GLY A 134 0.34 -1.09 21.02
N GLY A 135 -0.21 -0.42 20.03
CA GLY A 135 -0.88 0.86 20.19
C GLY A 135 0.07 2.03 20.43
N TYR A 136 -0.51 3.23 20.47
CA TYR A 136 0.22 4.49 20.70
C TYR A 136 0.97 4.50 22.03
N ALA A 137 0.42 3.88 23.08
CA ALA A 137 1.08 3.79 24.36
C ALA A 137 2.41 3.03 24.30
N THR A 138 2.44 1.87 23.64
CA THR A 138 3.66 1.09 23.41
C THR A 138 4.62 1.83 22.50
N PHE A 139 4.14 2.47 21.43
CA PHE A 139 4.96 3.31 20.54
C PHE A 139 5.73 4.40 21.34
N LEU A 140 5.06 5.10 22.26
CA LEU A 140 5.68 6.08 23.14
C LEU A 140 6.66 5.44 24.14
N ALA A 141 6.25 4.36 24.79
CA ALA A 141 7.07 3.67 25.81
C ALA A 141 8.39 3.13 25.23
N LYS A 142 8.40 2.73 23.95
CA LYS A 142 9.60 2.29 23.21
C LYS A 142 10.43 3.45 22.65
N GLY A 143 10.00 4.70 22.86
CA GLY A 143 10.69 5.90 22.36
C GLY A 143 10.67 6.03 20.84
N ASN A 144 9.69 5.45 20.16
CA ASN A 144 9.60 5.44 18.69
C ASN A 144 9.23 6.82 18.14
N GLU A 145 8.54 7.65 18.92
CA GLU A 145 8.16 8.99 18.50
C GLU A 145 9.37 9.83 18.04
N ALA A 146 10.52 9.70 18.70
CA ALA A 146 11.75 10.39 18.32
C ALA A 146 12.45 9.81 17.06
N LYS A 147 12.01 8.65 16.59
CA LYS A 147 12.64 7.89 15.50
C LYS A 147 11.84 7.96 14.19
N THR A 148 11.01 8.99 13.99
CA THR A 148 10.14 9.11 12.82
C THR A 148 10.76 9.95 11.70
N PHE A 149 10.33 9.73 10.46
CA PHE A 149 10.69 10.61 9.35
C PHE A 149 10.25 12.06 9.59
N ALA A 150 9.16 12.27 10.34
CA ALA A 150 8.69 13.61 10.67
C ALA A 150 9.72 14.38 11.49
N ASN A 151 10.37 13.73 12.48
CA ASN A 151 11.47 14.33 13.24
C ASN A 151 12.68 14.66 12.36
N ALA A 152 13.08 13.75 11.48
CA ALA A 152 14.20 13.96 10.57
C ALA A 152 13.96 15.16 9.65
N LEU A 153 12.76 15.25 9.07
CA LEU A 153 12.38 16.31 8.14
C LEU A 153 12.21 17.65 8.85
N SER A 154 11.50 17.72 10.00
CA SER A 154 11.29 18.96 10.74
C SER A 154 12.63 19.54 11.23
N SER A 155 13.54 18.68 11.70
CA SER A 155 14.90 19.09 12.10
C SER A 155 15.73 19.64 10.91
N SER A 156 15.39 19.27 9.68
CA SER A 156 16.02 19.79 8.47
C SER A 156 15.34 21.03 7.89
N GLY A 157 14.35 21.61 8.59
CA GLY A 157 13.67 22.85 8.23
C GLY A 157 12.39 22.68 7.41
N TYR A 158 11.84 21.46 7.32
CA TYR A 158 10.52 21.22 6.73
C TYR A 158 9.39 21.74 7.61
N ARG A 159 8.31 22.17 6.98
CA ARG A 159 6.99 22.13 7.60
C ARG A 159 6.45 20.70 7.47
N THR A 160 6.06 20.11 8.58
CA THR A 160 5.53 18.75 8.64
C THR A 160 4.12 18.79 9.19
N ALA A 161 3.18 18.09 8.53
CA ALA A 161 1.82 17.98 9.01
C ALA A 161 1.30 16.55 8.90
N LEU A 162 0.54 16.09 9.93
CA LEU A 162 -0.29 14.92 9.86
C LEU A 162 -1.74 15.33 10.11
N MET A 163 -2.65 14.81 9.27
CA MET A 163 -4.08 15.10 9.35
C MET A 163 -4.89 13.79 9.21
N GLY A 164 -5.74 13.51 10.21
CA GLY A 164 -6.59 12.33 10.26
C GLY A 164 -6.15 11.28 11.28
N LYS A 165 -6.10 10.01 10.87
CA LYS A 165 -5.76 8.86 11.74
C LYS A 165 -4.26 8.82 12.01
N TYR A 166 -3.89 8.79 13.28
CA TYR A 166 -2.50 8.54 13.71
C TYR A 166 -2.31 7.06 14.03
N LEU A 167 -2.02 6.73 15.27
CA LEU A 167 -1.86 5.36 15.76
C LEU A 167 -3.06 4.98 16.64
N ASN A 168 -3.44 3.72 16.64
CA ASN A 168 -4.51 3.22 17.49
C ASN A 168 -4.22 3.54 18.96
N GLY A 169 -5.22 4.01 19.69
CA GLY A 169 -5.07 4.48 21.08
C GLY A 169 -4.59 5.94 21.21
N TYR A 170 -4.40 6.69 20.11
CA TYR A 170 -4.19 8.14 20.18
C TYR A 170 -5.49 8.83 20.66
N ASP A 171 -5.37 9.70 21.67
CA ASP A 171 -6.49 10.47 22.21
C ASP A 171 -6.40 11.94 21.77
N PRO A 172 -7.31 12.43 20.89
CA PRO A 172 -7.31 13.82 20.43
C PRO A 172 -7.64 14.82 21.54
N LEU A 173 -8.22 14.40 22.66
CA LEU A 173 -8.51 15.27 23.79
C LEU A 173 -7.24 15.66 24.56
N THR A 174 -6.13 14.95 24.34
CA THR A 174 -4.82 15.33 24.83
C THR A 174 -4.25 16.44 23.94
N PRO A 175 -4.01 17.67 24.46
CA PRO A 175 -3.60 18.80 23.61
C PRO A 175 -2.17 18.70 23.06
N ALA A 176 -1.39 17.73 23.51
CA ALA A 176 -0.02 17.55 23.04
C ALA A 176 0.01 17.20 21.55
N VAL A 177 0.89 17.87 20.82
CA VAL A 177 1.22 17.53 19.43
C VAL A 177 2.41 16.58 19.44
N PRO A 178 2.34 15.43 18.78
CA PRO A 178 3.46 14.50 18.71
C PRO A 178 4.71 15.15 18.11
N ASN A 179 5.89 14.74 18.57
CA ASN A 179 7.16 15.29 18.14
C ASN A 179 7.38 15.14 16.62
N GLY A 180 8.03 16.14 16.04
CA GLY A 180 8.34 16.15 14.60
C GLY A 180 7.25 16.76 13.72
N TRP A 181 6.06 17.04 14.24
CA TRP A 181 4.97 17.67 13.49
C TRP A 181 4.87 19.17 13.84
N THR A 182 4.93 20.02 12.82
CA THR A 182 4.80 21.48 12.97
C THR A 182 3.34 21.94 12.90
N GLU A 183 2.50 21.16 12.24
CA GLU A 183 1.04 21.31 12.22
C GLU A 183 0.41 19.93 12.42
N TRP A 184 -0.72 19.91 13.11
CA TRP A 184 -1.37 18.68 13.51
C TRP A 184 -2.88 18.79 13.38
N ALA A 185 -3.53 17.75 12.87
CA ALA A 185 -4.99 17.60 12.90
C ALA A 185 -5.33 16.12 13.12
N GLY A 186 -5.00 15.61 14.33
CA GLY A 186 -5.14 14.19 14.65
C GLY A 186 -6.50 13.85 15.24
N ALA A 187 -7.15 12.79 14.73
CA ALA A 187 -8.34 12.18 15.29
C ALA A 187 -8.03 10.81 15.89
N GLY A 188 -8.70 10.47 17.01
CA GLY A 188 -8.53 9.18 17.67
C GLY A 188 -9.60 8.15 17.29
N ASN A 189 -10.83 8.60 17.06
CA ASN A 189 -11.97 7.73 16.73
C ASN A 189 -12.83 8.34 15.61
N GLY A 190 -12.25 8.43 14.42
CA GLY A 190 -12.89 8.98 13.21
C GLY A 190 -13.55 7.95 12.30
N TYR A 191 -13.70 6.70 12.73
CA TYR A 191 -14.17 5.59 11.89
C TYR A 191 -15.54 5.82 11.22
N LYS A 192 -16.43 6.58 11.87
CA LYS A 192 -17.74 6.96 11.29
C LYS A 192 -17.66 8.15 10.36
N ASN A 193 -16.52 8.83 10.25
CA ASN A 193 -16.33 10.10 9.55
C ASN A 193 -17.22 11.26 10.04
N PHE A 194 -17.98 11.07 11.10
CA PHE A 194 -18.87 12.05 11.75
C PHE A 194 -18.84 11.89 13.27
N ASN A 195 -19.19 12.96 13.99
CA ASN A 195 -19.22 13.01 15.46
C ASN A 195 -17.89 12.58 16.07
N TYR A 196 -16.83 13.29 15.71
CA TYR A 196 -15.46 13.05 16.16
C TYR A 196 -14.83 14.33 16.71
N ASP A 197 -13.77 14.15 17.48
CA ASP A 197 -12.92 15.25 17.93
C ASP A 197 -11.63 15.25 17.13
N LEU A 198 -11.18 16.43 16.74
CA LEU A 198 -9.94 16.68 16.01
C LEU A 198 -9.06 17.61 16.84
N ASN A 199 -7.85 17.17 17.17
CA ASN A 199 -6.87 18.03 17.78
C ASN A 199 -6.14 18.83 16.69
N GLU A 200 -6.47 20.10 16.54
CA GLU A 200 -5.84 21.01 15.59
C GLU A 200 -4.73 21.81 16.27
N SER A 201 -3.52 21.25 16.28
CA SER A 201 -2.31 21.84 16.85
C SER A 201 -2.48 22.30 18.30
N GLY A 202 -3.10 21.48 19.13
CA GLY A 202 -3.32 21.73 20.56
C GLY A 202 -4.70 22.32 20.91
N THR A 203 -5.51 22.63 19.90
CA THR A 203 -6.91 23.03 20.10
C THR A 203 -7.83 21.92 19.63
N VAL A 204 -8.70 21.44 20.52
CA VAL A 204 -9.65 20.38 20.18
C VAL A 204 -10.92 20.99 19.62
N HIS A 205 -11.29 20.55 18.42
CA HIS A 205 -12.54 20.91 17.75
C HIS A 205 -13.43 19.68 17.63
N HIS A 206 -14.70 19.83 18.05
CA HIS A 206 -15.72 18.81 17.83
C HIS A 206 -16.44 19.04 16.49
N TYR A 207 -16.43 18.02 15.64
CA TYR A 207 -17.17 17.99 14.37
C TYR A 207 -18.41 17.12 14.56
N GLY A 208 -19.54 17.63 14.15
CA GLY A 208 -20.84 16.97 14.34
C GLY A 208 -21.22 16.02 13.20
N SER A 209 -22.47 16.15 12.73
CA SER A 209 -23.05 15.28 11.68
C SER A 209 -23.53 16.03 10.44
N ALA A 210 -23.17 17.30 10.28
CA ALA A 210 -23.45 18.01 9.04
C ALA A 210 -22.61 17.45 7.89
N ASP A 211 -23.11 17.54 6.66
CA ASP A 211 -22.38 17.04 5.47
C ASP A 211 -20.98 17.64 5.35
N THR A 212 -20.78 18.86 5.83
CA THR A 212 -19.49 19.56 5.89
C THR A 212 -18.52 19.00 6.93
N ASP A 213 -19.02 18.21 7.88
CA ASP A 213 -18.23 17.63 8.97
C ASP A 213 -17.62 16.26 8.59
N TYR A 214 -17.86 15.79 7.36
CA TYR A 214 -17.30 14.53 6.89
C TYR A 214 -15.76 14.57 6.97
N LEU A 215 -15.17 13.71 7.82
CA LEU A 215 -13.78 13.80 8.23
C LEU A 215 -12.78 13.86 7.06
N THR A 216 -12.96 13.00 6.05
CA THR A 216 -12.08 12.99 4.86
C THR A 216 -12.09 14.32 4.11
N ASP A 217 -13.25 15.01 4.03
CA ASP A 217 -13.36 16.34 3.42
C ASP A 217 -12.74 17.44 4.30
N VAL A 218 -12.92 17.34 5.61
CA VAL A 218 -12.33 18.29 6.57
C VAL A 218 -10.79 18.24 6.46
N VAL A 219 -10.19 17.06 6.55
CA VAL A 219 -8.72 16.95 6.45
C VAL A 219 -8.20 17.31 5.06
N ALA A 220 -8.97 17.08 4.00
CA ALA A 220 -8.64 17.56 2.65
C ALA A 220 -8.58 19.09 2.58
N GLY A 221 -9.53 19.78 3.20
CA GLY A 221 -9.57 21.25 3.30
C GLY A 221 -8.42 21.83 4.11
N LEU A 222 -8.12 21.22 5.26
CA LEU A 222 -6.97 21.58 6.10
C LEU A 222 -5.65 21.36 5.34
N GLY A 223 -5.51 20.24 4.63
CA GLY A 223 -4.34 19.94 3.82
C GLY A 223 -4.12 20.93 2.69
N ALA A 224 -5.19 21.32 1.96
CA ALA A 224 -5.11 22.36 0.94
C ALA A 224 -4.70 23.72 1.51
N THR A 225 -5.18 24.05 2.72
CA THR A 225 -4.78 25.27 3.45
C THR A 225 -3.31 25.22 3.85
N PHE A 226 -2.85 24.07 4.37
CA PHE A 226 -1.44 23.86 4.72
C PHE A 226 -0.52 24.06 3.52
N VAL A 227 -0.85 23.47 2.37
CA VAL A 227 -0.07 23.64 1.12
C VAL A 227 0.06 25.12 0.74
N ALA A 228 -1.00 25.90 0.86
CA ALA A 228 -1.04 27.30 0.45
C ALA A 228 -0.32 28.27 1.42
N LYS A 229 -0.04 27.85 2.66
CA LYS A 229 0.31 28.75 3.78
C LYS A 229 1.71 29.40 3.65
N ASP A 230 2.73 28.66 3.21
CA ASP A 230 4.10 29.16 3.07
C ASP A 230 4.82 28.41 1.94
N PRO A 231 4.72 28.90 0.69
CA PRO A 231 5.35 28.27 -0.46
C PRO A 231 6.88 28.38 -0.50
N SER A 232 7.48 29.15 0.40
CA SER A 232 8.94 29.33 0.45
C SER A 232 9.65 28.19 1.18
N LYS A 233 8.96 27.43 2.03
CA LYS A 233 9.51 26.31 2.77
C LYS A 233 9.07 24.97 2.19
N PRO A 234 9.98 23.99 2.13
CA PRO A 234 9.59 22.64 1.79
C PRO A 234 8.64 22.05 2.83
N PHE A 235 7.78 21.13 2.41
CA PHE A 235 6.83 20.50 3.32
C PHE A 235 6.68 19.00 3.09
N LEU A 236 6.31 18.29 4.17
CA LEU A 236 5.70 16.98 4.14
C LEU A 236 4.30 17.10 4.74
N LEU A 237 3.29 16.68 3.99
CA LEU A 237 1.91 16.56 4.42
C LEU A 237 1.48 15.10 4.34
N GLU A 238 1.26 14.48 5.48
CA GLU A 238 0.60 13.19 5.57
C GLU A 238 -0.89 13.41 5.81
N ILE A 239 -1.74 12.89 4.91
CA ILE A 239 -3.18 12.79 5.15
C ILE A 239 -3.52 11.31 5.27
N ALA A 240 -3.75 10.90 6.51
CA ALA A 240 -4.10 9.54 6.86
C ALA A 240 -5.60 9.44 7.12
N THR A 241 -6.35 8.83 6.19
CA THR A 241 -7.80 8.73 6.32
C THR A 241 -8.21 7.54 7.18
N PHE A 242 -9.40 7.59 7.81
CA PHE A 242 -10.06 6.41 8.36
C PHE A 242 -10.82 5.63 7.27
N THR A 243 -11.01 6.22 6.12
CA THR A 243 -11.70 5.66 4.96
C THR A 243 -10.75 4.76 4.16
N PRO A 244 -11.18 3.58 3.69
CA PRO A 244 -12.51 2.97 3.75
C PRO A 244 -12.71 1.92 4.86
N HIS A 245 -12.09 2.08 6.05
CA HIS A 245 -12.27 1.19 7.21
C HIS A 245 -13.75 1.06 7.63
N ALA A 246 -14.10 -0.04 8.26
CA ALA A 246 -15.43 -0.24 8.85
C ALA A 246 -15.79 0.92 9.82
N PRO A 247 -17.03 1.33 9.87
CA PRO A 247 -18.24 0.78 9.26
C PRO A 247 -18.52 1.25 7.81
N TYR A 248 -17.52 1.67 7.05
CA TYR A 248 -17.57 1.99 5.61
C TYR A 248 -18.47 3.16 5.22
N ILE A 249 -18.64 4.15 6.08
CA ILE A 249 -19.59 5.25 5.87
C ILE A 249 -19.10 6.18 4.77
N PRO A 250 -19.82 6.30 3.64
CA PRO A 250 -19.48 7.24 2.58
C PRO A 250 -19.89 8.66 2.92
N ALA A 251 -19.33 9.64 2.23
CA ALA A 251 -19.87 10.98 2.24
C ALA A 251 -21.32 10.97 1.69
N PRO A 252 -22.25 11.78 2.23
CA PRO A 252 -23.67 11.75 1.84
C PRO A 252 -23.89 11.93 0.33
N ARG A 253 -23.07 12.74 -0.34
CA ARG A 253 -23.12 12.94 -1.80
C ARG A 253 -22.80 11.69 -2.61
N ASP A 254 -22.05 10.75 -2.04
CA ASP A 254 -21.56 9.55 -2.72
C ASP A 254 -22.35 8.28 -2.32
N ALA A 255 -23.28 8.39 -1.35
CA ALA A 255 -24.03 7.26 -0.77
C ALA A 255 -24.90 6.49 -1.78
N ASN A 256 -25.23 7.08 -2.92
CA ASN A 256 -25.99 6.45 -3.98
C ASN A 256 -25.14 6.04 -5.21
N ALA A 257 -23.81 6.18 -5.14
CA ALA A 257 -22.94 5.72 -6.20
C ALA A 257 -22.92 4.18 -6.29
N PHE A 258 -22.63 3.68 -7.48
CA PHE A 258 -22.47 2.25 -7.76
C PHE A 258 -23.68 1.36 -7.35
N PRO A 259 -24.93 1.70 -7.75
CA PRO A 259 -26.09 0.90 -7.38
C PRO A 259 -25.93 -0.53 -7.91
N GLY A 260 -26.17 -1.52 -7.05
CA GLY A 260 -26.07 -2.94 -7.41
C GLY A 260 -24.64 -3.49 -7.48
N LEU A 261 -23.60 -2.72 -7.15
CA LEU A 261 -22.23 -3.23 -7.08
C LEU A 261 -22.13 -4.36 -6.04
N THR A 262 -21.50 -5.45 -6.44
CA THR A 262 -21.19 -6.60 -5.59
C THR A 262 -19.69 -6.90 -5.61
N ILE A 263 -19.20 -7.64 -4.64
CA ILE A 263 -17.83 -8.14 -4.63
C ILE A 263 -17.59 -9.03 -5.86
N PRO A 264 -16.45 -8.89 -6.55
CA PRO A 264 -16.07 -9.82 -7.62
C PRO A 264 -16.04 -11.27 -7.12
N ARG A 265 -16.73 -12.17 -7.81
CA ARG A 265 -16.75 -13.61 -7.48
C ARG A 265 -15.56 -14.32 -8.13
N THR A 266 -14.37 -13.92 -7.73
CA THR A 266 -13.11 -14.56 -8.13
C THR A 266 -12.93 -15.92 -7.45
N SER A 267 -11.93 -16.72 -7.89
CA SER A 267 -11.70 -18.05 -7.36
C SER A 267 -11.55 -18.15 -5.84
N PRO A 268 -10.88 -17.21 -5.14
CA PRO A 268 -10.74 -17.29 -3.69
C PRO A 268 -12.03 -16.95 -2.92
N TYR A 269 -13.00 -16.25 -3.54
CA TYR A 269 -14.22 -15.86 -2.87
C TYR A 269 -15.08 -17.06 -2.48
N GLY A 270 -15.24 -17.29 -1.20
CA GLY A 270 -15.98 -18.43 -0.65
C GLY A 270 -15.28 -19.77 -0.84
N ALA A 271 -14.00 -19.77 -1.24
CA ALA A 271 -13.21 -20.98 -1.32
C ALA A 271 -13.13 -21.66 0.05
N ARG A 272 -13.22 -22.98 0.06
CA ARG A 272 -13.13 -23.75 1.31
C ARG A 272 -11.69 -24.14 1.57
N PRO A 273 -11.23 -24.04 2.82
CA PRO A 273 -9.92 -24.53 3.21
C PRO A 273 -9.73 -26.01 2.87
N SER A 274 -8.53 -26.36 2.48
CA SER A 274 -8.09 -27.72 2.22
C SER A 274 -7.66 -28.42 3.53
N ALA A 275 -7.46 -29.73 3.48
CA ALA A 275 -6.95 -30.48 4.63
C ALA A 275 -5.45 -30.19 4.91
N THR A 276 -4.76 -29.49 4.02
CA THR A 276 -3.34 -29.13 4.17
C THR A 276 -3.14 -27.72 4.73
N ASP A 277 -4.21 -26.92 4.79
CA ASP A 277 -4.15 -25.58 5.37
C ASP A 277 -4.01 -25.63 6.90
N PRO A 278 -3.54 -24.55 7.56
CA PRO A 278 -3.42 -24.54 9.00
C PRO A 278 -4.76 -24.68 9.71
N THR A 279 -4.72 -25.21 10.91
CA THR A 279 -5.93 -25.58 11.67
C THR A 279 -6.86 -24.40 11.93
N TRP A 280 -6.32 -23.20 12.11
CA TRP A 280 -7.11 -21.97 12.28
C TRP A 280 -7.98 -21.67 11.04
N LEU A 281 -7.43 -21.87 9.85
CA LEU A 281 -8.14 -21.64 8.57
C LEU A 281 -9.14 -22.76 8.30
N GLN A 282 -8.78 -24.03 8.59
CA GLN A 282 -9.68 -25.17 8.42
C GLN A 282 -10.97 -25.04 9.27
N ALA A 283 -10.90 -24.33 10.39
CA ALA A 283 -12.04 -24.08 11.27
C ALA A 283 -13.06 -23.10 10.68
N ILE A 284 -12.70 -22.30 9.66
CA ILE A 284 -13.57 -21.29 9.07
C ILE A 284 -14.77 -21.93 8.36
N PRO A 285 -16.01 -21.60 8.74
CA PRO A 285 -17.20 -22.17 8.11
C PRO A 285 -17.48 -21.56 6.73
N ALA A 286 -18.28 -22.26 5.91
CA ALA A 286 -18.72 -21.74 4.62
C ALA A 286 -19.53 -20.45 4.78
N LEU A 287 -19.36 -19.53 3.85
CA LEU A 287 -20.17 -18.31 3.79
C LEU A 287 -21.64 -18.64 3.49
N THR A 288 -22.52 -18.15 4.33
CA THR A 288 -23.97 -18.23 4.12
C THR A 288 -24.42 -17.22 3.04
N PRO A 289 -25.58 -17.42 2.40
CA PRO A 289 -26.15 -16.43 1.47
C PRO A 289 -26.31 -15.04 2.09
N LYS A 290 -26.75 -14.97 3.35
CA LYS A 290 -26.93 -13.69 4.07
C LYS A 290 -25.61 -12.96 4.28
N GLU A 291 -24.54 -13.66 4.63
CA GLU A 291 -23.20 -13.06 4.78
C GLU A 291 -22.69 -12.53 3.44
N LYS A 292 -22.89 -13.28 2.34
CA LYS A 292 -22.55 -12.81 0.98
C LYS A 292 -23.28 -11.54 0.60
N ASP A 293 -24.59 -11.46 0.89
CA ASP A 293 -25.40 -10.26 0.63
C ASP A 293 -24.94 -9.07 1.49
N ASN A 294 -24.61 -9.30 2.77
CA ASN A 294 -24.07 -8.26 3.66
C ASN A 294 -22.72 -7.74 3.15
N MET A 295 -21.82 -8.64 2.77
CA MET A 295 -20.50 -8.27 2.23
C MET A 295 -20.62 -7.50 0.92
N ASP A 296 -21.57 -7.85 0.04
CA ASP A 296 -21.85 -7.08 -1.18
C ASP A 296 -22.28 -5.65 -0.86
N GLY A 297 -23.08 -5.48 0.18
CA GLY A 297 -23.46 -4.16 0.70
C GLY A 297 -22.26 -3.38 1.22
N SER A 298 -21.42 -4.03 2.03
CA SER A 298 -20.20 -3.46 2.61
C SER A 298 -19.18 -3.08 1.52
N PHE A 299 -18.96 -3.93 0.54
CA PHE A 299 -18.06 -3.63 -0.58
C PHE A 299 -18.53 -2.41 -1.39
N ARG A 300 -19.84 -2.31 -1.62
CA ARG A 300 -20.44 -1.13 -2.27
C ARG A 300 -20.21 0.13 -1.45
N MET A 301 -20.41 0.07 -0.12
CA MET A 301 -20.15 1.20 0.76
C MET A 301 -18.66 1.59 0.76
N ARG A 302 -17.74 0.65 0.72
CA ARG A 302 -16.29 0.93 0.55
C ARG A 302 -16.01 1.66 -0.76
N ALA A 303 -16.56 1.19 -1.89
CA ALA A 303 -16.43 1.85 -3.19
C ALA A 303 -17.03 3.27 -3.20
N GLN A 304 -18.11 3.50 -2.47
CA GLN A 304 -18.70 4.82 -2.25
C GLN A 304 -17.82 5.69 -1.36
N ALA A 305 -17.26 5.15 -0.29
CA ALA A 305 -16.46 5.89 0.68
C ALA A 305 -15.14 6.39 0.05
N VAL A 306 -14.47 5.60 -0.78
CA VAL A 306 -13.22 6.01 -1.43
C VAL A 306 -13.38 7.15 -2.44
N GLN A 307 -14.61 7.53 -2.82
CA GLN A 307 -14.87 8.71 -3.65
C GLN A 307 -14.41 10.00 -2.97
N ALA A 308 -14.49 10.06 -1.64
CA ALA A 308 -13.99 11.20 -0.89
C ALA A 308 -12.45 11.29 -0.94
N ILE A 309 -11.75 10.15 -0.85
CA ILE A 309 -10.29 10.10 -1.03
C ILE A 309 -9.91 10.53 -2.45
N ASP A 310 -10.61 10.00 -3.46
CA ASP A 310 -10.32 10.35 -4.86
C ASP A 310 -10.49 11.85 -5.12
N LYS A 311 -11.57 12.44 -4.60
CA LYS A 311 -11.79 13.89 -4.67
C LYS A 311 -10.72 14.68 -3.93
N MET A 312 -10.25 14.19 -2.77
CA MET A 312 -9.14 14.78 -2.02
C MET A 312 -7.86 14.81 -2.84
N ILE A 313 -7.51 13.72 -3.53
CA ILE A 313 -6.35 13.67 -4.44
C ILE A 313 -6.44 14.80 -5.47
N GLY A 314 -7.58 14.94 -6.15
CA GLY A 314 -7.80 15.99 -7.13
C GLY A 314 -7.65 17.40 -6.55
N SER A 315 -8.24 17.65 -5.37
CA SER A 315 -8.19 18.97 -4.71
C SER A 315 -6.78 19.33 -4.21
N LEU A 316 -6.02 18.38 -3.69
CA LEU A 316 -4.64 18.61 -3.28
C LEU A 316 -3.72 18.87 -4.49
N ARG A 317 -3.88 18.14 -5.59
CA ARG A 317 -3.16 18.43 -6.85
C ARG A 317 -3.45 19.85 -7.35
N ALA A 318 -4.71 20.27 -7.30
CA ALA A 318 -5.11 21.63 -7.66
C ALA A 318 -4.53 22.68 -6.70
N ALA A 319 -4.50 22.43 -5.40
CA ALA A 319 -3.91 23.33 -4.41
C ALA A 319 -2.40 23.52 -4.63
N VAL A 320 -1.66 22.44 -4.89
CA VAL A 320 -0.23 22.48 -5.20
C VAL A 320 0.04 23.24 -6.50
N ALA A 321 -0.75 23.01 -7.55
CA ALA A 321 -0.63 23.73 -8.80
C ALA A 321 -0.90 25.23 -8.63
N LYS A 322 -1.95 25.60 -7.87
CA LYS A 322 -2.27 26.99 -7.53
C LYS A 322 -1.17 27.68 -6.72
N ALA A 323 -0.46 26.93 -5.86
CA ALA A 323 0.68 27.42 -5.10
C ALA A 323 1.96 27.51 -5.94
N GLY A 324 1.95 27.12 -7.23
CA GLY A 324 3.12 27.13 -8.10
C GLY A 324 4.20 26.11 -7.71
N GLN A 325 3.80 24.99 -7.06
CA GLN A 325 4.73 24.01 -6.52
C GLN A 325 4.63 22.63 -7.20
N ALA A 326 3.87 22.49 -8.29
CA ALA A 326 3.66 21.22 -8.98
C ALA A 326 4.98 20.55 -9.40
N ASP A 327 5.94 21.34 -9.91
CA ASP A 327 7.22 20.84 -10.39
C ASP A 327 8.22 20.47 -9.28
N ASN A 328 7.81 20.58 -8.00
CA ASN A 328 8.65 20.26 -6.84
C ASN A 328 7.91 19.42 -5.79
N THR A 329 6.78 18.81 -6.14
CA THR A 329 5.96 18.06 -5.20
C THR A 329 5.75 16.62 -5.65
N TYR A 330 6.10 15.67 -4.77
CA TYR A 330 5.75 14.27 -4.90
C TYR A 330 4.39 14.00 -4.25
N PHE A 331 3.56 13.23 -4.93
CA PHE A 331 2.35 12.63 -4.36
C PHE A 331 2.58 11.13 -4.24
N VAL A 332 2.37 10.62 -3.06
CA VAL A 332 2.49 9.19 -2.71
C VAL A 332 1.14 8.73 -2.19
N PHE A 333 0.57 7.71 -2.80
CA PHE A 333 -0.66 7.06 -2.34
C PHE A 333 -0.36 5.64 -1.90
N SER A 334 -0.86 5.26 -0.73
CA SER A 334 -0.77 3.88 -0.21
C SER A 334 -1.90 3.57 0.76
N SER A 335 -1.88 2.35 1.30
CA SER A 335 -2.67 1.89 2.44
C SER A 335 -1.76 1.41 3.57
N ASP A 336 -2.26 1.44 4.79
CA ASP A 336 -1.57 0.86 5.94
C ASP A 336 -1.60 -0.68 5.93
N ASN A 337 -2.69 -1.29 5.50
CA ASN A 337 -2.84 -2.72 5.24
C ASN A 337 -3.92 -2.99 4.19
N GLY A 338 -3.99 -4.23 3.73
CA GLY A 338 -5.07 -4.72 2.89
C GLY A 338 -6.28 -5.15 3.70
N TYR A 339 -7.25 -5.81 3.04
CA TYR A 339 -8.51 -6.20 3.69
C TYR A 339 -9.22 -7.27 2.86
N HIS A 340 -9.49 -8.43 3.44
CA HIS A 340 -10.26 -9.49 2.77
C HIS A 340 -11.77 -9.34 3.03
N MET A 341 -12.58 -9.80 2.07
CA MET A 341 -14.04 -9.74 2.13
C MET A 341 -14.65 -10.97 1.43
N GLY A 342 -14.39 -12.15 1.97
CA GLY A 342 -14.94 -13.42 1.48
C GLY A 342 -13.93 -14.34 0.83
N GLU A 343 -12.70 -13.88 0.57
CA GLU A 343 -11.60 -14.74 0.16
C GLU A 343 -11.34 -15.79 1.25
N HIS A 344 -11.04 -17.03 0.85
CA HIS A 344 -10.86 -18.18 1.74
C HIS A 344 -12.05 -18.46 2.69
N SER A 345 -13.26 -18.00 2.34
CA SER A 345 -14.44 -17.98 3.21
C SER A 345 -14.30 -17.10 4.45
N LEU A 346 -13.27 -16.28 4.57
CA LEU A 346 -13.11 -15.34 5.68
C LEU A 346 -14.16 -14.22 5.63
N ARG A 347 -14.70 -13.84 6.79
CA ARG A 347 -15.56 -12.65 6.93
C ARG A 347 -14.69 -11.40 6.81
N PRO A 348 -15.28 -10.22 6.58
CA PRO A 348 -14.51 -8.99 6.42
C PRO A 348 -13.48 -8.81 7.55
N GLY A 349 -12.22 -8.65 7.18
CA GLY A 349 -11.12 -8.59 8.14
C GLY A 349 -9.75 -8.44 7.49
N LYS A 350 -8.72 -8.64 8.30
CA LYS A 350 -7.31 -8.52 7.96
C LYS A 350 -6.46 -9.44 8.86
N GLN A 351 -5.18 -9.18 9.02
CA GLN A 351 -4.23 -9.87 9.91
C GLN A 351 -3.69 -11.20 9.37
N THR A 352 -4.07 -11.61 8.16
CA THR A 352 -3.51 -12.83 7.54
C THR A 352 -2.26 -12.51 6.72
N ALA A 353 -1.51 -13.56 6.35
CA ALA A 353 -0.37 -13.46 5.43
C ALA A 353 -0.78 -13.54 3.94
N PHE A 354 -2.07 -13.62 3.64
CA PHE A 354 -2.56 -13.62 2.27
C PHE A 354 -2.35 -12.28 1.57
N ASP A 355 -2.12 -12.32 0.26
CA ASP A 355 -1.90 -11.09 -0.54
C ASP A 355 -3.04 -10.08 -0.40
N THR A 356 -4.27 -10.50 -0.13
CA THR A 356 -5.39 -9.59 0.14
C THR A 356 -5.15 -8.64 1.31
N ASP A 357 -4.33 -9.05 2.29
CA ASP A 357 -4.08 -8.31 3.51
C ASP A 357 -2.70 -7.63 3.54
N ILE A 358 -1.71 -8.23 2.88
CA ILE A 358 -0.33 -7.73 2.93
C ILE A 358 0.11 -6.96 1.69
N HIS A 359 -0.54 -7.16 0.53
CA HIS A 359 -0.18 -6.55 -0.75
C HIS A 359 -1.08 -5.35 -1.06
N VAL A 360 -0.58 -4.16 -0.83
CA VAL A 360 -1.32 -2.91 -0.96
C VAL A 360 -0.79 -2.04 -2.11
N PRO A 361 -1.58 -1.08 -2.63
CA PRO A 361 -1.10 -0.16 -3.64
C PRO A 361 0.01 0.77 -3.13
N LEU A 362 1.03 1.00 -3.97
CA LEU A 362 1.94 2.13 -3.86
C LEU A 362 2.05 2.80 -5.23
N ILE A 363 1.54 4.04 -5.31
CA ILE A 363 1.48 4.83 -6.54
C ILE A 363 2.13 6.18 -6.27
N VAL A 364 3.12 6.56 -7.09
CA VAL A 364 3.91 7.77 -6.88
C VAL A 364 3.98 8.58 -8.16
N ILE A 365 3.71 9.88 -8.06
CA ILE A 365 3.98 10.89 -9.09
C ILE A 365 4.88 11.97 -8.51
N GLY A 366 5.68 12.61 -9.36
CA GLY A 366 6.53 13.71 -8.91
C GLY A 366 7.62 14.07 -9.92
N PRO A 367 8.47 15.02 -9.57
CA PRO A 367 9.58 15.42 -10.43
C PRO A 367 10.51 14.24 -10.77
N GLY A 368 10.78 14.03 -12.05
CA GLY A 368 11.66 12.95 -12.52
C GLY A 368 11.05 11.54 -12.49
N VAL A 369 9.82 11.37 -12.01
CA VAL A 369 9.12 10.09 -12.02
C VAL A 369 8.56 9.83 -13.42
N PRO A 370 8.94 8.72 -14.09
CA PRO A 370 8.48 8.44 -15.45
C PRO A 370 7.01 8.04 -15.45
N ALA A 371 6.24 8.61 -16.39
CA ALA A 371 4.81 8.39 -16.50
C ALA A 371 4.47 6.95 -16.96
N GLY A 372 3.42 6.36 -16.37
CA GLY A 372 2.81 5.09 -16.77
C GLY A 372 3.75 3.88 -16.63
N LYS A 373 4.67 3.90 -15.68
CA LYS A 373 5.60 2.79 -15.44
C LYS A 373 5.18 1.94 -14.26
N THR A 374 5.44 0.65 -14.39
CA THR A 374 5.33 -0.32 -13.30
C THR A 374 6.72 -0.76 -12.88
N ARG A 375 6.96 -0.80 -11.58
CA ARG A 375 8.18 -1.33 -10.96
C ARG A 375 7.87 -2.68 -10.35
N ASP A 376 8.81 -3.60 -10.50
CA ASP A 376 8.63 -5.03 -10.25
C ASP A 376 9.51 -5.51 -9.07
N GLU A 377 10.26 -4.58 -8.49
CA GLU A 377 11.06 -4.82 -7.29
C GLU A 377 10.13 -5.06 -6.09
N ILE A 378 10.57 -5.92 -5.17
CA ILE A 378 9.90 -6.08 -3.88
C ILE A 378 10.23 -4.88 -3.01
N VAL A 379 9.20 -4.14 -2.61
CA VAL A 379 9.33 -2.98 -1.73
C VAL A 379 8.37 -3.11 -0.54
N GLN A 380 8.70 -2.47 0.57
CA GLN A 380 7.93 -2.55 1.80
C GLN A 380 7.61 -1.16 2.38
N ASN A 381 6.64 -1.09 3.27
CA ASN A 381 6.22 0.15 3.95
C ASN A 381 7.35 0.80 4.78
N ILE A 382 8.32 0.03 5.29
CA ILE A 382 9.54 0.57 5.95
C ILE A 382 10.40 1.42 5.01
N ASP A 383 10.29 1.26 3.70
CA ASP A 383 11.07 2.00 2.71
C ASP A 383 10.64 3.46 2.58
N LEU A 384 9.41 3.78 2.98
CA LEU A 384 8.86 5.14 2.87
C LEU A 384 9.61 6.13 3.76
N CYS A 385 10.03 5.72 4.96
CA CYS A 385 10.81 6.57 5.86
C CYS A 385 12.11 7.06 5.21
N SER A 386 12.90 6.12 4.67
CA SER A 386 14.15 6.45 3.96
C SER A 386 13.91 7.23 2.67
N THR A 387 12.81 6.94 1.97
CA THR A 387 12.43 7.64 0.73
C THR A 387 12.09 9.12 1.02
N PHE A 388 11.28 9.38 2.04
CA PHE A 388 10.93 10.76 2.40
C PHE A 388 12.14 11.54 2.92
N ALA A 389 13.03 10.90 3.67
CA ALA A 389 14.28 11.52 4.11
C ALA A 389 15.17 11.89 2.93
N GLU A 390 15.35 11.01 1.93
CA GLU A 390 16.15 11.29 0.74
C GLU A 390 15.53 12.39 -0.12
N LEU A 391 14.23 12.37 -0.37
CA LEU A 391 13.51 13.46 -1.04
C LEU A 391 13.67 14.79 -0.30
N GLY A 392 13.74 14.72 1.02
CA GLY A 392 14.00 15.84 1.92
C GLY A 392 15.46 16.26 2.00
N GLN A 393 16.39 15.56 1.35
CA GLN A 393 17.84 15.80 1.46
C GLN A 393 18.30 15.84 2.91
N THR A 394 17.82 14.91 3.72
CA THR A 394 18.21 14.73 5.11
C THR A 394 18.55 13.26 5.38
N ALA A 395 19.32 13.00 6.42
CA ALA A 395 19.55 11.63 6.87
C ALA A 395 18.26 11.03 7.45
N PRO A 396 17.93 9.79 7.13
CA PRO A 396 16.83 9.10 7.80
C PRO A 396 17.18 8.83 9.27
N PRO A 397 16.19 8.51 10.12
CA PRO A 397 16.47 8.05 11.49
C PRO A 397 17.48 6.90 11.48
N PRO A 398 18.47 6.91 12.38
CA PRO A 398 19.56 5.92 12.35
C PRO A 398 19.10 4.47 12.64
N THR A 399 17.92 4.30 13.19
CA THR A 399 17.32 3.01 13.53
C THR A 399 16.51 2.40 12.36
N GLN A 400 16.35 3.13 11.26
CA GLN A 400 15.58 2.62 10.12
C GLN A 400 16.30 1.46 9.42
N THR A 401 15.53 0.51 8.88
CA THR A 401 16.01 -0.69 8.20
C THR A 401 15.56 -0.78 6.73
N GLY A 402 14.66 0.12 6.32
CA GLY A 402 14.17 0.23 4.94
C GLY A 402 15.21 0.79 3.96
N ARG A 403 14.89 0.75 2.68
CA ARG A 403 15.72 1.29 1.58
C ARG A 403 14.97 2.42 0.88
N SER A 404 15.68 3.48 0.50
CA SER A 404 15.05 4.52 -0.30
C SER A 404 14.61 4.02 -1.67
N LEU A 405 13.40 4.41 -2.07
CA LEU A 405 12.83 4.12 -3.37
C LEU A 405 13.16 5.18 -4.43
N VAL A 406 13.86 6.26 -4.07
CA VAL A 406 14.16 7.37 -5.00
C VAL A 406 14.86 6.89 -6.28
N PRO A 407 15.87 6.01 -6.25
CA PRO A 407 16.46 5.49 -7.48
C PRO A 407 15.44 4.76 -8.36
N LEU A 408 14.57 3.94 -7.76
CA LEU A 408 13.52 3.19 -8.48
C LEU A 408 12.47 4.14 -9.05
N LEU A 409 12.08 5.18 -8.30
CA LEU A 409 11.17 6.23 -8.75
C LEU A 409 11.69 6.97 -9.98
N HIS A 410 12.99 7.16 -10.10
CA HIS A 410 13.63 7.80 -11.25
C HIS A 410 14.00 6.81 -12.37
N GLY A 411 13.47 5.60 -12.34
CA GLY A 411 13.67 4.61 -13.41
C GLY A 411 15.02 3.91 -13.41
N GLN A 412 15.82 4.10 -12.35
CA GLN A 412 17.13 3.45 -12.23
C GLN A 412 16.96 1.97 -11.86
N THR A 413 17.88 1.14 -12.30
CA THR A 413 18.04 -0.23 -11.83
C THR A 413 18.97 -0.22 -10.62
N VAL A 414 18.51 -0.74 -9.51
CA VAL A 414 19.32 -0.91 -8.30
C VAL A 414 19.79 -2.36 -8.27
N ALA A 415 21.09 -2.57 -8.46
CA ALA A 415 21.69 -3.89 -8.29
C ALA A 415 21.50 -4.33 -6.83
N ASP A 416 21.25 -5.62 -6.63
CA ASP A 416 21.15 -6.19 -5.29
C ASP A 416 20.02 -5.56 -4.42
N PHE A 417 18.90 -5.20 -5.06
CA PHE A 417 17.69 -4.86 -4.31
C PHE A 417 17.10 -6.14 -3.70
N ARG A 418 16.29 -6.01 -2.61
CA ARG A 418 15.74 -7.20 -1.93
C ARG A 418 14.97 -8.13 -2.87
N ASN A 419 15.00 -9.41 -2.58
CA ASN A 419 14.19 -10.41 -3.26
C ASN A 419 13.18 -11.13 -2.33
N VAL A 420 13.09 -10.70 -1.08
CA VAL A 420 12.15 -11.19 -0.07
C VAL A 420 11.73 -10.08 0.88
N ALA A 421 10.45 -10.07 1.26
CA ALA A 421 9.87 -9.19 2.26
C ALA A 421 9.49 -10.00 3.51
N LEU A 422 9.74 -9.45 4.69
CA LEU A 422 9.31 -10.03 5.98
C LEU A 422 7.95 -9.45 6.37
N VAL A 423 7.02 -10.32 6.76
CA VAL A 423 5.75 -9.96 7.42
C VAL A 423 5.73 -10.60 8.78
N GLU A 424 5.44 -9.82 9.82
CA GLU A 424 5.38 -10.27 11.21
C GLU A 424 4.01 -9.98 11.77
N HIS A 425 3.42 -10.95 12.44
CA HIS A 425 2.12 -10.81 13.07
C HIS A 425 2.11 -11.48 14.45
N HIS A 426 1.65 -10.76 15.45
CA HIS A 426 1.31 -11.36 16.74
C HIS A 426 -0.18 -11.65 16.80
N GLY A 427 -0.51 -12.88 17.14
CA GLY A 427 -1.89 -13.33 17.32
C GLY A 427 -2.63 -12.44 18.31
N ALA A 428 -3.91 -12.27 18.09
CA ALA A 428 -4.76 -11.27 18.70
C ALA A 428 -4.55 -11.13 20.22
N ASN A 429 -4.12 -9.95 20.61
CA ASN A 429 -4.25 -9.50 21.99
C ASN A 429 -5.66 -8.89 22.09
N PHE A 430 -6.57 -9.61 22.74
CA PHE A 430 -8.00 -9.26 22.78
C PHE A 430 -8.24 -8.03 23.68
N ASP A 431 -7.95 -6.85 23.16
CA ASP A 431 -8.46 -5.61 23.75
C ASP A 431 -9.88 -5.39 23.22
N PRO A 432 -10.93 -5.49 24.07
CA PRO A 432 -12.32 -5.33 23.62
C PRO A 432 -12.64 -3.90 23.15
N THR A 433 -11.72 -2.96 23.34
CA THR A 433 -11.86 -1.57 22.87
C THR A 433 -11.18 -1.34 21.51
N ASP A 434 -10.44 -2.31 20.99
CA ASP A 434 -9.82 -2.23 19.67
C ASP A 434 -10.91 -2.31 18.59
N PRO A 435 -11.06 -1.26 17.75
CA PRO A 435 -12.02 -1.29 16.64
C PRO A 435 -11.69 -2.33 15.58
N ASP A 436 -10.47 -2.86 15.58
CA ASP A 436 -9.99 -3.91 14.69
C ASP A 436 -9.98 -5.29 15.36
N LEU A 437 -10.65 -5.44 16.51
CA LEU A 437 -10.78 -6.74 17.13
C LEU A 437 -11.43 -7.72 16.15
N PRO A 438 -10.76 -8.83 15.79
CA PRO A 438 -11.29 -9.76 14.80
C PRO A 438 -12.66 -10.30 15.23
N GLU A 439 -13.65 -10.18 14.35
CA GLU A 439 -14.91 -10.89 14.51
C GLU A 439 -14.67 -12.41 14.36
N ALA A 440 -15.59 -13.22 14.86
CA ALA A 440 -15.54 -14.65 14.62
C ALA A 440 -15.47 -14.93 13.10
N ASP A 441 -14.55 -15.78 12.71
CA ASP A 441 -14.33 -16.19 11.32
C ASP A 441 -13.81 -15.09 10.37
N SER A 442 -13.31 -13.96 10.89
CA SER A 442 -12.72 -12.87 10.07
C SER A 442 -11.18 -12.93 9.96
N GLY A 443 -10.58 -14.09 10.28
CA GLY A 443 -9.13 -14.25 10.27
C GLY A 443 -8.48 -13.74 11.56
N ALA A 444 -8.29 -14.66 12.50
CA ALA A 444 -7.49 -14.43 13.70
C ALA A 444 -6.42 -15.53 13.77
N PRO A 445 -5.40 -15.47 12.91
CA PRO A 445 -4.35 -16.47 12.89
C PRO A 445 -3.55 -16.42 14.19
N PRO A 446 -2.94 -17.53 14.62
CA PRO A 446 -1.90 -17.51 15.64
C PRO A 446 -0.75 -16.60 15.19
N THR A 447 0.12 -16.20 16.14
CA THR A 447 1.38 -15.51 15.81
C THR A 447 2.11 -16.24 14.70
N TYR A 448 2.52 -15.50 13.66
CA TYR A 448 3.27 -16.01 12.54
C TYR A 448 4.34 -15.03 12.08
N GLU A 449 5.31 -15.54 11.37
CA GLU A 449 6.20 -14.77 10.52
C GLU A 449 6.15 -15.33 9.09
N ALA A 450 6.20 -14.42 8.11
CA ALA A 450 6.12 -14.82 6.71
C ALA A 450 7.19 -14.17 5.85
N LEU A 451 7.63 -14.93 4.84
CA LEU A 451 8.47 -14.47 3.74
C LEU A 451 7.59 -14.29 2.50
N ARG A 452 7.46 -13.06 2.02
CA ARG A 452 6.80 -12.77 0.75
C ARG A 452 7.85 -12.55 -0.33
N MET A 453 7.99 -13.54 -1.21
CA MET A 453 8.83 -13.52 -2.40
C MET A 453 8.02 -12.98 -3.60
N LYS A 454 8.69 -12.71 -4.74
CA LYS A 454 8.00 -12.23 -5.93
C LYS A 454 6.93 -13.20 -6.45
N SER A 455 7.16 -14.50 -6.33
CA SER A 455 6.34 -15.57 -6.90
C SER A 455 5.80 -16.56 -5.87
N SER A 456 5.96 -16.31 -4.60
CA SER A 456 5.50 -17.23 -3.56
C SER A 456 5.42 -16.54 -2.18
N VAL A 457 4.68 -17.16 -1.27
CA VAL A 457 4.67 -16.81 0.16
C VAL A 457 4.96 -18.07 0.97
N TYR A 458 5.73 -17.89 2.06
CA TYR A 458 6.06 -18.91 3.05
C TYR A 458 5.73 -18.39 4.43
N VAL A 459 5.01 -19.14 5.22
CA VAL A 459 4.54 -18.73 6.55
C VAL A 459 4.91 -19.80 7.58
N GLU A 460 5.45 -19.37 8.73
CA GLU A 460 5.66 -20.20 9.91
C GLU A 460 4.81 -19.69 11.06
N TYR A 461 3.97 -20.57 11.61
CA TYR A 461 3.16 -20.28 12.79
C TYR A 461 3.85 -20.75 14.07
N THR A 462 3.65 -20.06 15.18
CA THR A 462 4.21 -20.45 16.49
C THR A 462 3.82 -21.85 16.93
N GLY A 463 2.71 -22.41 16.40
CA GLY A 463 2.28 -23.79 16.60
C GLY A 463 3.09 -24.83 15.82
N GLY A 464 4.01 -24.42 14.96
CA GLY A 464 4.81 -25.29 14.10
C GLY A 464 4.12 -25.68 12.78
N GLU A 465 2.95 -25.12 12.48
CA GLU A 465 2.30 -25.26 11.18
C GLU A 465 3.00 -24.35 10.16
N ILE A 466 3.00 -24.76 8.90
CA ILE A 466 3.69 -24.06 7.81
C ILE A 466 2.76 -23.96 6.60
N GLU A 467 2.75 -22.81 5.95
CA GLU A 467 2.16 -22.62 4.62
C GLU A 467 3.23 -22.28 3.57
N TYR A 468 2.98 -22.75 2.36
CA TYR A 468 3.73 -22.34 1.18
C TYR A 468 2.80 -22.33 -0.04
N HIS A 469 2.72 -21.17 -0.68
CA HIS A 469 1.92 -20.97 -1.89
C HIS A 469 2.80 -20.46 -3.02
N ALA A 470 2.81 -21.17 -4.16
CA ALA A 470 3.56 -20.79 -5.36
C ALA A 470 2.61 -20.08 -6.34
N HIS A 471 2.71 -18.78 -6.49
CA HIS A 471 1.76 -17.96 -7.25
C HIS A 471 1.73 -18.24 -8.75
N ALA A 472 2.79 -18.83 -9.31
CA ALA A 472 2.79 -19.28 -10.70
C ALA A 472 1.71 -20.33 -11.00
N THR A 473 1.36 -21.15 -10.01
CA THR A 473 0.35 -22.23 -10.13
C THR A 473 -0.86 -21.99 -9.24
N ASP A 474 -0.74 -21.17 -8.22
CA ASP A 474 -1.77 -20.85 -7.23
C ASP A 474 -1.77 -19.35 -6.91
N PRO A 475 -2.18 -18.49 -7.86
CA PRO A 475 -2.12 -17.03 -7.68
C PRO A 475 -3.11 -16.49 -6.64
N TYR A 476 -3.93 -17.35 -6.08
CA TYR A 476 -4.92 -17.01 -5.06
C TYR A 476 -4.70 -17.72 -3.72
N GLU A 477 -3.55 -18.38 -3.55
CA GLU A 477 -3.16 -18.99 -2.26
C GLU A 477 -4.19 -20.00 -1.72
N LEU A 478 -4.79 -20.80 -2.63
CA LEU A 478 -5.84 -21.77 -2.30
C LEU A 478 -5.32 -23.14 -1.88
N ASN A 479 -4.05 -23.42 -2.11
CA ASN A 479 -3.47 -24.74 -1.92
C ASN A 479 -2.15 -24.64 -1.16
N ASN A 480 -2.18 -24.97 0.13
CA ASN A 480 -0.93 -25.08 0.90
C ASN A 480 -0.10 -26.26 0.40
N THR A 481 1.02 -25.97 -0.22
CA THR A 481 1.95 -26.95 -0.80
C THR A 481 3.24 -27.09 0.01
N ALA A 482 3.28 -26.65 1.26
CA ALA A 482 4.46 -26.75 2.13
C ALA A 482 5.01 -28.19 2.27
N ALA A 483 4.13 -29.20 2.18
CA ALA A 483 4.55 -30.61 2.19
C ALA A 483 5.39 -31.02 0.98
N SER A 484 5.28 -30.30 -0.14
CA SER A 484 6.05 -30.56 -1.37
C SER A 484 7.48 -30.01 -1.34
N LEU A 485 7.78 -29.08 -0.43
CA LEU A 485 9.11 -28.52 -0.27
C LEU A 485 10.11 -29.60 0.20
N THR A 486 11.25 -29.66 -0.47
CA THR A 486 12.36 -30.51 -0.02
C THR A 486 12.97 -30.00 1.28
N ALA A 487 13.66 -30.86 2.00
CA ALA A 487 14.32 -30.46 3.26
C ALA A 487 15.31 -29.28 3.07
N PRO A 488 16.15 -29.24 2.01
CA PRO A 488 17.00 -28.08 1.75
C PRO A 488 16.22 -26.78 1.47
N GLN A 489 15.07 -26.86 0.76
CA GLN A 489 14.22 -25.70 0.51
C GLN A 489 13.60 -25.15 1.80
N LYS A 490 13.04 -26.03 2.62
CA LYS A 490 12.51 -25.65 3.94
C LYS A 490 13.55 -25.00 4.82
N ALA A 491 14.76 -25.61 4.89
CA ALA A 491 15.85 -25.05 5.66
C ALA A 491 16.27 -23.66 5.15
N ALA A 492 16.39 -23.48 3.83
CA ALA A 492 16.76 -22.17 3.26
C ALA A 492 15.70 -21.08 3.54
N LEU A 493 14.41 -21.41 3.47
CA LEU A 493 13.34 -20.48 3.81
C LEU A 493 13.34 -20.15 5.31
N HIS A 494 13.42 -21.17 6.17
CA HIS A 494 13.51 -20.98 7.63
C HIS A 494 14.73 -20.15 8.03
N ASP A 495 15.91 -20.47 7.52
CA ASP A 495 17.14 -19.74 7.86
C ASP A 495 17.10 -18.29 7.37
N THR A 496 16.46 -18.02 6.20
CA THR A 496 16.21 -16.66 5.73
C THR A 496 15.27 -15.90 6.68
N LEU A 497 14.21 -16.57 7.13
CA LEU A 497 13.26 -15.99 8.09
C LEU A 497 13.96 -15.65 9.42
N VAL A 498 14.75 -16.58 9.95
CA VAL A 498 15.54 -16.38 11.18
C VAL A 498 16.52 -15.22 11.03
N ALA A 499 17.20 -15.11 9.88
CA ALA A 499 18.12 -14.01 9.61
C ALA A 499 17.41 -12.65 9.58
N LEU A 500 16.23 -12.58 8.95
CA LEU A 500 15.43 -11.34 8.89
C LEU A 500 14.88 -10.94 10.27
N LYS A 501 14.38 -11.88 11.04
CA LYS A 501 13.91 -11.61 12.42
C LYS A 501 15.03 -11.19 13.38
N GLY A 502 16.25 -11.61 13.10
CA GLY A 502 17.43 -11.31 13.91
C GLY A 502 18.18 -10.06 13.47
N CYS A 503 17.73 -9.34 12.45
CA CYS A 503 18.39 -8.13 12.00
C CYS A 503 17.87 -6.91 12.77
N HIS A 504 18.73 -5.94 13.13
CA HIS A 504 18.40 -4.78 13.96
C HIS A 504 18.99 -3.45 13.46
N ASP A 505 19.57 -3.42 12.29
CA ASP A 505 20.12 -2.22 11.64
C ASP A 505 20.07 -2.35 10.12
N ALA A 506 20.25 -1.22 9.42
CA ALA A 506 20.14 -1.20 7.96
C ALA A 506 21.08 -2.21 7.28
N ALA A 507 22.31 -2.37 7.77
CA ALA A 507 23.31 -3.25 7.13
C ALA A 507 22.93 -4.72 7.30
N SER A 508 22.61 -5.14 8.52
CA SER A 508 22.20 -6.52 8.81
C SER A 508 20.88 -6.88 8.12
N CYS A 509 19.88 -5.97 8.13
CA CYS A 509 18.60 -6.22 7.47
C CYS A 509 18.73 -6.24 5.94
N TRP A 510 19.55 -5.37 5.35
CA TRP A 510 19.78 -5.40 3.90
C TRP A 510 20.47 -6.69 3.45
N ALA A 511 21.39 -7.22 4.25
CA ALA A 511 22.02 -8.51 3.99
C ALA A 511 21.01 -9.68 4.12
N ALA A 512 20.13 -9.62 5.11
CA ALA A 512 19.12 -10.65 5.36
C ALA A 512 17.93 -10.64 4.35
N GLN A 513 17.72 -9.53 3.61
CA GLN A 513 16.64 -9.39 2.62
C GLN A 513 16.91 -10.14 1.30
N HIS A 514 17.74 -11.18 1.34
CA HIS A 514 18.05 -12.04 0.21
C HIS A 514 17.85 -13.51 0.60
N LEU A 515 17.08 -14.22 -0.24
CA LEU A 515 16.86 -15.65 -0.06
C LEU A 515 18.20 -16.40 -0.05
N LEU A 516 18.33 -17.31 0.89
CA LEU A 516 19.49 -18.19 0.94
C LEU A 516 19.47 -19.19 -0.24
N PRO A 517 20.65 -19.72 -0.64
CA PRO A 517 20.73 -20.74 -1.66
C PRO A 517 19.81 -21.93 -1.35
N ASN A 518 19.23 -22.50 -2.39
CA ASN A 518 18.22 -23.58 -2.37
C ASN A 518 16.80 -23.17 -1.97
N ALA A 519 16.50 -21.92 -1.67
CA ALA A 519 15.10 -21.47 -1.60
C ALA A 519 14.41 -21.67 -2.97
N PRO A 520 13.11 -22.04 -3.00
CA PRO A 520 12.38 -22.35 -4.25
C PRO A 520 12.12 -21.10 -5.11
#